data_08069b542d6b3733fc89ff8bc0a434d6
#
_entry.id   08069b542d6b3733fc89ff8bc0a434d6
#
_cell.length_a   1.000
_cell.length_b   1.000
_cell.length_c   1.000
_cell.angle_alpha   90.00
_cell.angle_beta   90.00
_cell.angle_gamma   90.00
#
_symmetry.space_group_name_H-M   'P 1'
#
loop_
_entity.id
_entity.type
_entity.pdbx_description
1 polymer ?
#
loop_
_entity_poly.entity_id
_entity_poly.type
_entity_poly.pdbx_seq_one_letter_code
_entity_poly.pdbx_strand_id
1 'polypeptide(L)'
;MKVTEIFFDEKGKKITIYTYNAGLKRRLKKFAQEYPQCCQQTDDDEFGGLRFEIDKGRFSFRLSAPYDEARIEQMKKNGREKYHKLLNKL
;
A
#
# COMPACT_ATOMS: atom_id res chain seq x y z
N MET A 1 8.91 15.25 14.02
CA MET A 1 7.70 14.87 13.26
C MET A 1 7.93 13.50 12.59
N LYS A 2 7.00 12.59 12.80
CA LYS A 2 7.10 11.25 12.20
C LYS A 2 6.43 11.26 10.83
N VAL A 3 7.20 11.12 9.80
CA VAL A 3 6.72 11.21 8.41
C VAL A 3 7.03 9.93 7.65
N THR A 4 6.31 9.73 6.56
CA THR A 4 6.62 8.70 5.58
C THR A 4 7.10 9.39 4.31
N GLU A 5 8.24 8.94 3.79
CA GLU A 5 8.82 9.50 2.58
C GLU A 5 9.00 8.39 1.55
N ILE A 6 8.63 8.67 0.32
CA ILE A 6 8.74 7.72 -0.79
C ILE A 6 9.51 8.40 -1.91
N PHE A 7 10.62 7.79 -2.31
CA PHE A 7 11.51 8.35 -3.33
C PHE A 7 11.64 7.40 -4.50
N PHE A 8 11.46 7.91 -5.70
CA PHE A 8 11.79 7.19 -6.92
C PHE A 8 12.03 8.19 -8.05
N ASP A 9 12.77 7.77 -9.06
CA ASP A 9 12.90 8.53 -10.29
C ASP A 9 12.42 7.67 -11.47
N GLU A 10 12.29 8.30 -12.64
CA GLU A 10 11.74 7.61 -13.81
C GLU A 10 12.65 6.51 -14.34
N LYS A 11 13.95 6.68 -14.17
CA LYS A 11 14.96 5.74 -14.68
C LYS A 11 15.28 4.63 -13.69
N GLY A 12 15.05 4.87 -12.41
CA GLY A 12 15.34 3.90 -11.37
C GLY A 12 14.39 2.71 -11.39
N LYS A 13 14.91 1.54 -11.07
CA LYS A 13 14.12 0.31 -11.01
C LYS A 13 13.56 0.05 -9.64
N LYS A 14 13.95 0.83 -8.63
CA LYS A 14 13.54 0.64 -7.26
C LYS A 14 12.93 1.90 -6.67
N ILE A 15 12.09 1.70 -5.69
CA ILE A 15 11.47 2.76 -4.88
C ILE A 15 12.05 2.65 -3.48
N THR A 16 12.47 3.78 -2.90
CA THR A 16 12.91 3.85 -1.52
C THR A 16 11.76 4.35 -0.67
N ILE A 17 11.41 3.61 0.38
CA ILE A 17 10.35 3.98 1.31
C ILE A 17 10.96 4.11 2.69
N TYR A 18 10.83 5.29 3.28
CA TYR A 18 11.26 5.57 4.64
C TYR A 18 10.04 5.91 5.48
N THR A 19 9.81 5.18 6.56
CA THR A 19 8.56 5.36 7.31
C THR A 19 8.71 5.07 8.80
N TYR A 20 7.98 5.83 9.61
CA TYR A 20 7.76 5.56 11.02
C TYR A 20 6.41 4.88 11.27
N ASN A 21 5.57 4.75 10.26
CA ASN A 21 4.23 4.18 10.42
C ASN A 21 4.29 2.71 10.78
N ALA A 22 3.73 2.34 11.93
CA ALA A 22 3.82 0.97 12.45
C ALA A 22 3.18 -0.05 11.52
N GLY A 23 2.01 0.27 10.96
CA GLY A 23 1.32 -0.61 10.03
C GLY A 23 2.10 -0.83 8.75
N LEU A 24 2.63 0.25 8.18
CA LEU A 24 3.41 0.17 6.95
C LEU A 24 4.73 -0.57 7.18
N LYS A 25 5.42 -0.30 8.29
CA LYS A 25 6.64 -1.02 8.65
C LYS A 25 6.39 -2.53 8.72
N ARG A 26 5.30 -2.93 9.35
CA ARG A 26 4.94 -4.34 9.50
C ARG A 26 4.68 -4.99 8.14
N ARG A 27 3.95 -4.31 7.27
CA ARG A 27 3.65 -4.80 5.93
C ARG A 27 4.90 -4.91 5.07
N LEU A 28 5.79 -3.93 5.14
CA LEU A 28 7.05 -3.95 4.39
C LEU A 28 8.00 -5.03 4.89
N LYS A 29 8.09 -5.21 6.21
CA LYS A 29 8.89 -6.29 6.78
C LYS A 29 8.40 -7.66 6.34
N LYS A 30 7.10 -7.87 6.36
CA LYS A 30 6.51 -9.14 5.93
C LYS A 30 6.78 -9.38 4.45
N PHE A 31 6.60 -8.35 3.62
CA PHE A 31 6.87 -8.46 2.20
C PHE A 31 8.34 -8.77 1.93
N ALA A 32 9.26 -8.12 2.65
CA ALA A 32 10.69 -8.37 2.50
C ALA A 32 11.07 -9.79 2.91
N GLN A 33 10.41 -10.35 3.91
CA GLN A 33 10.64 -11.72 4.33
C GLN A 33 10.13 -12.73 3.30
N GLU A 34 8.98 -12.47 2.70
CA GLU A 34 8.39 -13.34 1.70
C GLU A 34 9.07 -13.22 0.33
N TYR A 35 9.50 -12.02 -0.03
CA TYR A 35 10.08 -11.73 -1.34
C TYR A 35 11.37 -10.93 -1.21
N PRO A 36 12.44 -11.53 -0.65
CA PRO A 36 13.68 -10.79 -0.37
C PRO A 36 14.38 -10.29 -1.64
N GLN A 37 14.11 -10.89 -2.79
CA GLN A 37 14.66 -10.42 -4.05
C GLN A 37 13.95 -9.16 -4.57
N CYS A 38 12.74 -8.87 -4.08
CA CYS A 38 11.94 -7.73 -4.53
C CYS A 38 11.93 -6.58 -3.54
N CYS A 39 12.16 -6.86 -2.27
CA CYS A 39 12.08 -5.85 -1.21
C CYS A 39 13.10 -6.15 -0.13
N GLN A 40 13.84 -5.11 0.29
CA GLN A 40 14.91 -5.26 1.26
C GLN A 40 14.89 -4.08 2.22
N GLN A 41 15.07 -4.36 3.50
CA GLN A 41 15.29 -3.31 4.48
C GLN A 41 16.73 -2.84 4.35
N THR A 42 16.93 -1.55 4.09
CA THR A 42 18.27 -1.01 3.86
C THR A 42 18.82 -0.26 5.07
N ASP A 43 17.95 0.24 5.93
CA ASP A 43 18.40 1.01 7.08
C ASP A 43 17.32 1.06 8.14
N ASP A 44 17.73 1.36 9.38
CA ASP A 44 16.83 1.71 10.47
C ASP A 44 17.42 2.91 11.21
N ASP A 45 16.58 3.73 11.82
CA ASP A 45 17.09 4.80 12.66
C ASP A 45 16.81 4.49 14.13
N GLU A 46 17.49 5.23 15.01
CA GLU A 46 17.36 5.06 16.45
C GLU A 46 16.01 5.51 17.01
N PHE A 47 15.16 6.12 16.18
CA PHE A 47 13.85 6.62 16.58
C PHE A 47 12.70 5.74 16.07
N GLY A 48 13.02 4.59 15.50
CA GLY A 48 12.02 3.64 15.03
C GLY A 48 11.62 3.76 13.57
N GLY A 49 12.27 4.63 12.80
CA GLY A 49 12.06 4.70 11.36
C GLY A 49 12.78 3.59 10.63
N LEU A 50 12.18 3.08 9.59
CA LEU A 50 12.78 2.04 8.76
C LEU A 50 12.81 2.48 7.31
N ARG A 51 13.87 2.08 6.61
CA ARG A 51 14.02 2.32 5.18
C ARG A 51 14.01 1.01 4.43
N PHE A 52 13.23 0.96 3.36
CA PHE A 52 13.14 -0.21 2.49
C PHE A 52 13.37 0.19 1.05
N GLU A 53 13.97 -0.72 0.28
CA GLU A 53 13.98 -0.63 -1.17
C GLU A 53 13.10 -1.73 -1.73
N ILE A 54 12.19 -1.38 -2.64
CA ILE A 54 11.26 -2.31 -3.25
C ILE A 54 11.29 -2.12 -4.77
N ASP A 55 11.18 -3.20 -5.52
CA ASP A 55 11.11 -3.15 -6.96
C ASP A 55 9.92 -2.31 -7.42
N LYS A 56 10.16 -1.42 -8.38
CA LYS A 56 9.17 -0.44 -8.82
C LYS A 56 7.87 -1.07 -9.31
N GLY A 57 7.95 -2.23 -9.94
CA GLY A 57 6.78 -2.95 -10.41
C GLY A 57 5.96 -3.63 -9.31
N ARG A 58 6.45 -3.66 -8.08
CA ARG A 58 5.78 -4.31 -6.95
C ARG A 58 5.12 -3.33 -6.00
N PHE A 59 5.26 -2.05 -6.24
CA PHE A 59 4.63 -1.01 -5.44
C PHE A 59 3.81 -0.12 -6.36
N SER A 60 2.54 0.04 -6.05
CA SER A 60 1.68 0.90 -6.85
C SER A 60 1.02 1.97 -6.01
N PHE A 61 0.84 3.13 -6.62
CA PHE A 61 0.11 4.22 -6.03
C PHE A 61 -1.33 4.16 -6.51
N ARG A 62 -2.26 4.23 -5.56
CA ARG A 62 -3.68 4.21 -5.89
C ARG A 62 -4.32 5.49 -5.41
N LEU A 63 -5.00 6.17 -6.32
CA LEU A 63 -5.79 7.34 -6.01
C LEU A 63 -7.26 6.93 -5.94
N SER A 64 -7.94 7.39 -4.89
CA SER A 64 -9.36 7.11 -4.70
C SER A 64 -10.14 8.38 -4.83
N ALA A 65 -11.24 8.35 -5.60
CA ALA A 65 -12.13 9.49 -5.71
C ALA A 65 -12.83 9.74 -4.36
N PRO A 66 -13.09 11.01 -4.03
CA PRO A 66 -13.85 11.30 -2.81
C PRO A 66 -15.30 10.83 -2.96
N TYR A 67 -15.89 10.40 -1.85
CA TYR A 67 -17.26 9.95 -1.82
C TYR A 67 -18.15 11.05 -1.23
N ASP A 68 -19.29 11.34 -1.88
CA ASP A 68 -20.35 12.13 -1.28
C ASP A 68 -21.39 11.20 -0.64
N GLU A 69 -22.37 11.78 0.09
CA GLU A 69 -23.38 10.98 0.79
C GLU A 69 -24.22 10.14 -0.16
N ALA A 70 -24.65 10.71 -1.26
CA ALA A 70 -25.45 10.00 -2.25
C ALA A 70 -24.69 8.82 -2.85
N ARG A 71 -23.41 9.04 -3.11
CA ARG A 71 -22.56 7.98 -3.66
C ARG A 71 -22.32 6.87 -2.66
N ILE A 72 -22.15 7.20 -1.39
CA ILE A 72 -21.98 6.21 -0.33
C ILE A 72 -23.23 5.36 -0.19
N GLU A 73 -24.40 5.95 -0.19
CA GLU A 73 -25.67 5.22 -0.14
C GLU A 73 -25.84 4.29 -1.33
N GLN A 74 -25.54 4.79 -2.53
CA GLN A 74 -25.62 4.00 -3.75
C GLN A 74 -24.64 2.83 -3.72
N MET A 75 -23.43 3.02 -3.21
CA MET A 75 -22.47 1.96 -3.06
C MET A 75 -22.91 0.88 -2.10
N LYS A 76 -23.50 1.26 -0.98
CA LYS A 76 -24.05 0.30 -0.02
C LYS A 76 -25.15 -0.54 -0.65
N LYS A 77 -26.06 0.10 -1.39
CA LYS A 77 -27.14 -0.57 -2.10
C LYS A 77 -26.62 -1.49 -3.18
N ASN A 78 -25.70 -1.00 -4.02
CA ASN A 78 -25.10 -1.77 -5.09
C ASN A 78 -24.27 -2.93 -4.57
N GLY A 79 -23.61 -2.77 -3.44
CA GLY A 79 -22.87 -3.84 -2.80
C GLY A 79 -23.75 -5.03 -2.44
N ARG A 80 -24.94 -4.76 -1.90
CA ARG A 80 -25.91 -5.82 -1.61
C ARG A 80 -26.39 -6.51 -2.86
N GLU A 81 -26.76 -5.73 -3.87
CA GLU A 81 -27.24 -6.29 -5.15
C GLU A 81 -26.17 -7.10 -5.86
N LYS A 82 -24.94 -6.62 -5.90
CA LYS A 82 -23.83 -7.35 -6.49
C LYS A 82 -23.56 -8.65 -5.77
N TYR A 83 -23.62 -8.66 -4.46
CA TYR A 83 -23.42 -9.88 -3.68
C TYR A 83 -24.50 -10.90 -3.98
N HIS A 84 -25.75 -10.48 -4.04
CA HIS A 84 -26.87 -11.35 -4.41
C HIS A 84 -26.72 -11.90 -5.81
N LYS A 85 -26.35 -11.07 -6.78
CA LYS A 85 -26.17 -11.51 -8.17
C LYS A 85 -25.03 -12.50 -8.30
N LEU A 86 -23.94 -12.29 -7.57
CA LEU A 86 -22.82 -13.22 -7.57
C LEU A 86 -23.21 -14.57 -6.98
N LEU A 87 -23.96 -14.58 -5.89
CA LEU A 87 -24.47 -15.81 -5.31
C LEU A 87 -25.43 -16.56 -6.24
N ASN A 88 -26.26 -15.83 -6.97
CA ASN A 88 -27.22 -16.43 -7.88
C ASN A 88 -26.57 -16.93 -9.18
N LYS A 89 -25.43 -16.40 -9.56
CA LYS A 89 -24.69 -16.83 -10.75
C LYS A 89 -23.76 -18.01 -10.47
N LEU A 90 -23.40 -18.17 -9.24
CA LEU A 90 -22.58 -19.28 -8.84
C LEU A 90 -23.43 -20.51 -8.51
#